data_9c8b3f5a83b7e6fe831d8971673f5a4f
#
_entry.id   9c8b3f5a83b7e6fe831d8971673f5a4f
#
_cell.length_a   1.000
_cell.length_b   1.000
_cell.length_c   1.000
_cell.angle_alpha   90.00
_cell.angle_beta   90.00
_cell.angle_gamma   90.00
#
_symmetry.space_group_name_H-M   'P 1'
#
loop_
_entity.id
_entity.type
_entity.pdbx_description
1 polymer ?
#
loop_
_entity_poly.entity_id
_entity_poly.type
_entity_poly.pdbx_seq_one_letter_code
_entity_poly.pdbx_strand_id
1 'polypeptide(L)'
;VYQRQALALAEAGRRVTVVTKGTLGDGSTRWAQGGLAAVLGSDDDVALHLEDTLVAGAGLCDETAVATLVSEAPAAVALLQDLGARLDLADDGRPALTREGGHSRDRIVHAGGDASGAEVTRTLVGALTGAGVEVLERTVALDALTSGRGDVVGLRVARATPEGALVDAGDLRAHAVVLATGGYGQAYAAATSPAGATGDGLALALRAGAEVADVEMVQFHPTVLWQGPGAAGQQVLISEAVRGEGAVLVDADGRRVMAGAHPLGDLAPRDVVSATIAAHLAATGADCVFLDATGLGAEFLARRFPGILAACRAAGFDLATEPVPVAPGAHYACGGVLADLDGRTGVTGLFAVGEVACTGVHGANRLASNSITEGLVAARRCAALLDAELPADAPAPARPRRARATGAVDPAARAAIGVATSRYAGVVRSAEGLTELTGALSAAPRLGDRPLSLAAVETTAVHTVATLLATAALARPESRGCHRRADAPDTRPEWQVRLAHRIDASGHLRTRTVQLTAPGTDQTQGVA
;
A
#
# COMPACT_ATOMS: atom_id res chain seq x y z
N VAL A 1 -10.99 -2.62 -1.97
CA VAL A 1 -11.28 -1.87 -0.74
C VAL A 1 -12.37 -0.84 -0.95
N TYR A 2 -12.22 0.10 -1.90
CA TYR A 2 -13.22 1.13 -2.17
C TYR A 2 -14.60 0.56 -2.54
N GLN A 3 -14.66 -0.60 -3.20
CA GLN A 3 -15.91 -1.26 -3.55
C GLN A 3 -16.70 -1.63 -2.28
N ARG A 4 -16.00 -2.13 -1.22
CA ARG A 4 -16.69 -2.50 0.03
C ARG A 4 -17.32 -1.30 0.72
N GLN A 5 -16.61 -0.18 0.77
CA GLN A 5 -17.11 1.04 1.39
C GLN A 5 -18.28 1.63 0.61
N ALA A 6 -18.13 1.73 -0.73
CA ALA A 6 -19.20 2.23 -1.59
C ALA A 6 -20.46 1.37 -1.49
N LEU A 7 -20.29 0.02 -1.45
CA LEU A 7 -21.39 -0.93 -1.26
C LEU A 7 -22.10 -0.68 0.07
N ALA A 8 -21.36 -0.60 1.20
CA ALA A 8 -21.94 -0.39 2.51
C ALA A 8 -22.75 0.91 2.62
N LEU A 9 -22.26 1.99 2.05
CA LEU A 9 -22.98 3.26 2.01
C LEU A 9 -24.22 3.20 1.12
N ALA A 10 -24.14 2.50 -0.01
CA ALA A 10 -25.30 2.29 -0.88
C ALA A 10 -26.38 1.43 -0.20
N GLU A 11 -25.99 0.36 0.51
CA GLU A 11 -26.88 -0.47 1.32
C GLU A 11 -27.58 0.34 2.43
N ALA A 12 -26.89 1.35 2.99
CA ALA A 12 -27.46 2.32 3.95
C ALA A 12 -28.31 3.42 3.27
N GLY A 13 -28.56 3.33 1.96
CA GLY A 13 -29.39 4.29 1.21
C GLY A 13 -28.67 5.61 0.87
N ARG A 14 -27.34 5.69 1.02
CA ARG A 14 -26.55 6.88 0.68
C ARG A 14 -26.26 6.91 -0.83
N ARG A 15 -26.30 8.10 -1.43
CA ARG A 15 -25.89 8.28 -2.82
C ARG A 15 -24.35 8.32 -2.89
N VAL A 16 -23.78 7.36 -3.61
CA VAL A 16 -22.33 7.18 -3.75
C VAL A 16 -21.94 7.26 -5.22
N THR A 17 -20.89 8.01 -5.53
CA THR A 17 -20.22 8.01 -6.83
C THR A 17 -18.79 7.54 -6.65
N VAL A 18 -18.40 6.47 -7.31
CA VAL A 18 -17.02 5.96 -7.35
C VAL A 18 -16.30 6.62 -8.52
N VAL A 19 -15.13 7.19 -8.26
CA VAL A 19 -14.24 7.77 -9.28
C VAL A 19 -12.98 6.91 -9.37
N THR A 20 -12.69 6.37 -10.55
CA THR A 20 -11.47 5.58 -10.79
C THR A 20 -10.79 5.99 -12.10
N LYS A 21 -9.47 6.20 -12.05
CA LYS A 21 -8.70 6.57 -13.24
C LYS A 21 -8.50 5.42 -14.24
N GLY A 22 -8.65 4.18 -13.78
CA GLY A 22 -8.70 2.97 -14.60
C GLY A 22 -10.13 2.50 -14.83
N THR A 23 -10.30 1.18 -14.88
CA THR A 23 -11.60 0.51 -14.91
C THR A 23 -11.93 -0.08 -13.55
N LEU A 24 -13.19 -0.44 -13.33
CA LEU A 24 -13.64 -1.04 -12.08
C LEU A 24 -12.90 -2.38 -11.85
N GLY A 25 -12.22 -2.48 -10.71
CA GLY A 25 -11.39 -3.65 -10.38
C GLY A 25 -9.91 -3.50 -10.73
N ASP A 26 -9.51 -2.46 -11.44
CA ASP A 26 -8.09 -2.13 -11.63
C ASP A 26 -7.52 -1.56 -10.33
N GLY A 27 -6.66 -2.30 -9.68
CA GLY A 27 -6.03 -1.87 -8.44
C GLY A 27 -5.11 -2.94 -7.88
N SER A 28 -4.34 -2.60 -6.84
CA SER A 28 -3.35 -3.51 -6.25
C SER A 28 -3.99 -4.78 -5.67
N THR A 29 -5.21 -4.70 -5.15
CA THR A 29 -5.93 -5.83 -4.55
C THR A 29 -6.00 -7.02 -5.50
N ARG A 30 -6.30 -6.80 -6.78
CA ARG A 30 -6.43 -7.88 -7.78
C ARG A 30 -5.16 -8.74 -7.90
N TRP A 31 -4.00 -8.16 -7.63
CA TRP A 31 -2.70 -8.79 -7.81
C TRP A 31 -2.17 -9.47 -6.55
N ALA A 32 -2.90 -9.41 -5.43
CA ALA A 32 -2.49 -10.03 -4.18
C ALA A 32 -2.59 -11.56 -4.30
N GLN A 33 -1.44 -12.23 -4.17
CA GLN A 33 -1.28 -13.68 -4.31
C GLN A 33 -1.43 -14.41 -2.98
N GLY A 34 -1.06 -13.78 -1.86
CA GLY A 34 -1.17 -14.35 -0.51
C GLY A 34 -2.63 -14.53 -0.09
N GLY A 35 -3.04 -13.85 0.98
CA GLY A 35 -4.42 -13.99 1.45
C GLY A 35 -4.86 -12.87 2.37
N LEU A 36 -5.76 -13.22 3.27
CA LEU A 36 -6.29 -12.38 4.32
C LEU A 36 -5.92 -12.99 5.67
N ALA A 37 -5.23 -12.24 6.52
CA ALA A 37 -4.94 -12.69 7.88
C ALA A 37 -6.18 -12.52 8.75
N ALA A 38 -6.64 -13.61 9.37
CA ALA A 38 -7.75 -13.62 10.32
C ALA A 38 -7.65 -14.84 11.26
N VAL A 39 -7.97 -14.65 12.53
CA VAL A 39 -7.99 -15.71 13.54
C VAL A 39 -9.24 -16.57 13.35
N LEU A 40 -9.07 -17.72 12.69
CA LEU A 40 -10.13 -18.68 12.40
C LEU A 40 -9.78 -20.10 12.90
N GLY A 41 -8.50 -20.39 13.14
CA GLY A 41 -8.02 -21.66 13.64
C GLY A 41 -8.31 -21.83 15.13
N SER A 42 -8.52 -23.07 15.58
CA SER A 42 -8.76 -23.39 16.99
C SER A 42 -7.50 -23.31 17.87
N ASP A 43 -6.33 -23.26 17.25
CA ASP A 43 -5.01 -23.15 17.88
C ASP A 43 -4.44 -21.73 17.80
N ASP A 44 -5.22 -20.77 17.28
CA ASP A 44 -4.86 -19.36 17.13
C ASP A 44 -5.69 -18.47 18.06
N ASP A 45 -5.17 -17.28 18.38
CA ASP A 45 -5.77 -16.31 19.28
C ASP A 45 -5.54 -14.88 18.77
N VAL A 46 -6.48 -13.99 19.06
CA VAL A 46 -6.40 -12.56 18.71
C VAL A 46 -5.15 -11.92 19.32
N ALA A 47 -4.76 -12.32 20.55
CA ALA A 47 -3.55 -11.82 21.18
C ALA A 47 -2.27 -12.24 20.44
N LEU A 48 -2.22 -13.45 19.88
CA LEU A 48 -1.09 -13.90 19.06
C LEU A 48 -0.99 -13.13 17.75
N HIS A 49 -2.13 -12.83 17.10
CA HIS A 49 -2.14 -12.02 15.87
C HIS A 49 -1.75 -10.57 16.17
N LEU A 50 -2.22 -10.02 17.30
CA LEU A 50 -1.81 -8.69 17.79
C LEU A 50 -0.30 -8.65 17.98
N GLU A 51 0.28 -9.59 18.73
CA GLU A 51 1.71 -9.65 19.00
C GLU A 51 2.54 -9.75 17.72
N ASP A 52 2.19 -10.68 16.80
CA ASP A 52 2.88 -10.83 15.52
C ASP A 52 2.86 -9.51 14.72
N THR A 53 1.73 -8.77 14.75
CA THR A 53 1.59 -7.50 14.05
C THR A 53 2.45 -6.40 14.67
N LEU A 54 2.47 -6.31 16.01
CA LEU A 54 3.29 -5.35 16.75
C LEU A 54 4.79 -5.60 16.57
N VAL A 55 5.21 -6.87 16.62
CA VAL A 55 6.60 -7.27 16.35
C VAL A 55 7.01 -6.90 14.94
N ALA A 56 6.19 -7.23 13.93
CA ALA A 56 6.48 -6.87 12.54
C ALA A 56 6.58 -5.36 12.34
N GLY A 57 5.74 -4.58 13.01
CA GLY A 57 5.69 -3.11 12.90
C GLY A 57 6.85 -2.38 13.59
N ALA A 58 7.78 -3.11 14.20
CA ALA A 58 9.06 -2.60 14.75
C ALA A 58 8.90 -1.39 15.69
N GLY A 59 7.87 -1.40 16.53
CA GLY A 59 7.63 -0.40 17.57
C GLY A 59 6.96 0.91 17.10
N LEU A 60 6.45 0.98 15.86
CA LEU A 60 5.69 2.14 15.37
C LEU A 60 4.19 1.85 15.16
N CYS A 61 3.69 0.69 15.54
CA CYS A 61 2.26 0.42 15.49
C CYS A 61 1.49 1.26 16.53
N ASP A 62 0.25 1.59 16.19
CA ASP A 62 -0.77 2.00 17.15
C ASP A 62 -1.45 0.71 17.65
N GLU A 63 -1.23 0.37 18.92
CA GLU A 63 -1.72 -0.89 19.49
C GLU A 63 -3.25 -0.97 19.48
N THR A 64 -3.94 0.15 19.69
CA THR A 64 -5.41 0.20 19.65
C THR A 64 -5.94 -0.08 18.25
N ALA A 65 -5.31 0.51 17.23
CA ALA A 65 -5.67 0.27 15.83
C ALA A 65 -5.41 -1.20 15.44
N VAL A 66 -4.28 -1.77 15.85
CA VAL A 66 -3.97 -3.19 15.61
C VAL A 66 -4.96 -4.10 16.33
N ALA A 67 -5.23 -3.88 17.62
CA ALA A 67 -6.20 -4.67 18.38
C ALA A 67 -7.60 -4.65 17.74
N THR A 68 -8.03 -3.49 17.26
CA THR A 68 -9.29 -3.34 16.54
C THR A 68 -9.27 -4.14 15.24
N LEU A 69 -8.22 -3.99 14.43
CA LEU A 69 -8.08 -4.73 13.18
C LEU A 69 -8.19 -6.24 13.39
N VAL A 70 -7.35 -6.80 14.28
CA VAL A 70 -7.26 -8.25 14.46
C VAL A 70 -8.52 -8.85 15.06
N SER A 71 -9.22 -8.09 15.91
CA SER A 71 -10.51 -8.50 16.48
C SER A 71 -11.65 -8.51 15.44
N GLU A 72 -11.63 -7.59 14.47
CA GLU A 72 -12.66 -7.48 13.45
C GLU A 72 -12.34 -8.27 12.16
N ALA A 73 -11.13 -8.79 12.02
CA ALA A 73 -10.69 -9.55 10.85
C ALA A 73 -11.57 -10.77 10.53
N PRO A 74 -11.97 -11.62 11.50
CA PRO A 74 -12.87 -12.75 11.21
C PRO A 74 -14.20 -12.33 10.58
N ALA A 75 -14.79 -11.22 11.07
CA ALA A 75 -16.05 -10.71 10.52
C ALA A 75 -15.87 -10.16 9.08
N ALA A 76 -14.69 -9.63 8.75
CA ALA A 76 -14.40 -9.19 7.38
C ALA A 76 -14.29 -10.38 6.40
N VAL A 77 -13.75 -11.52 6.83
CA VAL A 77 -13.70 -12.75 6.03
C VAL A 77 -15.13 -13.33 5.86
N ALA A 78 -15.89 -13.42 6.94
CA ALA A 78 -17.29 -13.92 6.88
C ALA A 78 -18.13 -13.09 5.89
N LEU A 79 -17.99 -11.76 5.92
CA LEU A 79 -18.68 -10.88 4.99
C LEU A 79 -18.34 -11.18 3.53
N LEU A 80 -17.08 -11.46 3.21
CA LEU A 80 -16.70 -11.84 1.84
C LEU A 80 -17.37 -13.15 1.42
N GLN A 81 -17.49 -14.13 2.33
CA GLN A 81 -18.19 -15.38 2.08
C GLN A 81 -19.70 -15.14 1.84
N ASP A 82 -20.33 -14.29 2.64
CA ASP A 82 -21.74 -13.89 2.47
C ASP A 82 -21.98 -13.20 1.12
N LEU A 83 -20.99 -12.45 0.62
CA LEU A 83 -21.02 -11.84 -0.71
C LEU A 83 -20.64 -12.83 -1.85
N GLY A 84 -20.42 -14.11 -1.53
CA GLY A 84 -20.15 -15.17 -2.49
C GLY A 84 -18.68 -15.29 -2.89
N ALA A 85 -17.74 -14.96 -2.01
CA ALA A 85 -16.33 -15.26 -2.21
C ALA A 85 -16.06 -16.77 -2.10
N ARG A 86 -15.28 -17.30 -3.05
CA ARG A 86 -14.90 -18.70 -3.14
C ARG A 86 -13.53 -18.89 -2.54
N LEU A 87 -13.50 -19.12 -1.23
CA LEU A 87 -12.27 -19.42 -0.51
C LEU A 87 -11.87 -20.88 -0.69
N ASP A 88 -10.58 -21.17 -0.62
CA ASP A 88 -10.10 -22.54 -0.59
C ASP A 88 -10.49 -23.18 0.75
N LEU A 89 -10.96 -24.42 0.71
CA LEU A 89 -11.51 -25.13 1.86
C LEU A 89 -10.60 -26.30 2.24
N ALA A 90 -10.51 -26.55 3.55
CA ALA A 90 -9.95 -27.77 4.11
C ALA A 90 -10.97 -28.93 3.98
N ASP A 91 -10.53 -30.16 4.28
CA ASP A 91 -11.36 -31.37 4.16
C ASP A 91 -12.62 -31.33 5.06
N ASP A 92 -12.62 -30.53 6.11
CA ASP A 92 -13.77 -30.32 7.00
C ASP A 92 -14.74 -29.23 6.54
N GLY A 93 -14.49 -28.62 5.37
CA GLY A 93 -15.34 -27.60 4.77
C GLY A 93 -15.13 -26.19 5.33
N ARG A 94 -14.19 -25.99 6.28
CA ARG A 94 -13.78 -24.66 6.75
C ARG A 94 -12.74 -24.04 5.81
N PRO A 95 -12.51 -22.72 5.85
CA PRO A 95 -11.43 -22.10 5.09
C PRO A 95 -10.09 -22.77 5.39
N ALA A 96 -9.36 -23.13 4.34
CA ALA A 96 -7.99 -23.62 4.47
C ALA A 96 -7.07 -22.48 4.93
N LEU A 97 -6.24 -22.76 5.93
CA LEU A 97 -5.34 -21.78 6.52
C LEU A 97 -3.90 -22.14 6.21
N THR A 98 -3.09 -21.12 5.91
CA THR A 98 -1.65 -21.25 5.68
C THR A 98 -0.88 -20.21 6.48
N ARG A 99 0.46 -20.30 6.43
CA ARG A 99 1.38 -19.40 7.14
C ARG A 99 2.20 -18.59 6.13
N GLU A 100 2.39 -17.32 6.46
CA GLU A 100 3.36 -16.45 5.80
C GLU A 100 4.39 -15.95 6.82
N GLY A 101 5.48 -15.34 6.35
CA GLY A 101 6.55 -14.85 7.20
C GLY A 101 6.09 -13.85 8.26
N GLY A 102 6.66 -13.95 9.44
CA GLY A 102 6.31 -13.14 10.61
C GLY A 102 5.08 -13.62 11.39
N HIS A 103 4.31 -14.58 10.88
CA HIS A 103 3.18 -15.16 11.60
C HIS A 103 3.60 -16.36 12.48
N SER A 104 3.10 -16.40 13.70
CA SER A 104 3.31 -17.51 14.64
C SER A 104 2.34 -18.69 14.42
N ARG A 105 1.22 -18.46 13.72
CA ARG A 105 0.15 -19.44 13.46
C ARG A 105 -0.30 -19.44 12.00
N ASP A 106 -0.98 -20.52 11.59
CA ASP A 106 -1.64 -20.63 10.30
C ASP A 106 -2.96 -19.85 10.38
N ARG A 107 -3.01 -18.65 9.79
CA ARG A 107 -4.18 -17.78 9.81
C ARG A 107 -4.47 -17.08 8.49
N ILE A 108 -3.76 -17.45 7.44
CA ILE A 108 -3.94 -16.83 6.13
C ILE A 108 -4.98 -17.60 5.35
N VAL A 109 -6.14 -16.97 5.14
CA VAL A 109 -7.20 -17.45 4.26
C VAL A 109 -6.84 -17.11 2.82
N HIS A 110 -7.00 -18.05 1.90
CA HIS A 110 -6.65 -17.88 0.49
C HIS A 110 -7.75 -18.36 -0.45
N ALA A 111 -7.63 -18.05 -1.73
CA ALA A 111 -8.56 -18.45 -2.77
C ALA A 111 -7.81 -18.77 -4.07
N GLY A 112 -8.19 -19.89 -4.72
CA GLY A 112 -7.59 -20.34 -5.97
C GLY A 112 -6.09 -20.57 -5.88
N GLY A 113 -5.60 -21.02 -4.71
CA GLY A 113 -4.20 -21.17 -4.39
C GLY A 113 -3.49 -19.84 -4.18
N ASP A 114 -3.16 -19.10 -5.23
CA ASP A 114 -2.41 -17.85 -5.22
C ASP A 114 -3.18 -16.68 -5.89
N ALA A 115 -4.52 -16.73 -5.89
CA ALA A 115 -5.38 -15.77 -6.57
C ALA A 115 -6.35 -15.03 -5.62
N SER A 116 -6.03 -14.94 -4.33
CA SER A 116 -6.90 -14.39 -3.29
C SER A 116 -7.39 -12.97 -3.61
N GLY A 117 -6.51 -12.11 -4.09
CA GLY A 117 -6.86 -10.74 -4.45
C GLY A 117 -7.78 -10.65 -5.67
N ALA A 118 -7.62 -11.54 -6.65
CA ALA A 118 -8.51 -11.63 -7.81
C ALA A 118 -9.93 -12.04 -7.36
N GLU A 119 -10.05 -13.01 -6.45
CA GLU A 119 -11.35 -13.45 -5.92
C GLU A 119 -12.03 -12.36 -5.09
N VAL A 120 -11.30 -11.68 -4.20
CA VAL A 120 -11.83 -10.53 -3.45
C VAL A 120 -12.33 -9.44 -4.40
N THR A 121 -11.55 -9.15 -5.45
CA THR A 121 -11.93 -8.15 -6.46
C THR A 121 -13.18 -8.58 -7.22
N ARG A 122 -13.24 -9.83 -7.70
CA ARG A 122 -14.41 -10.37 -8.39
C ARG A 122 -15.69 -10.23 -7.55
N THR A 123 -15.60 -10.64 -6.29
CA THR A 123 -16.72 -10.64 -5.35
C THR A 123 -17.23 -9.22 -5.11
N LEU A 124 -16.33 -8.28 -4.76
CA LEU A 124 -16.71 -6.92 -4.43
C LEU A 124 -17.17 -6.11 -5.66
N VAL A 125 -16.59 -6.34 -6.83
CA VAL A 125 -17.04 -5.73 -8.10
C VAL A 125 -18.42 -6.22 -8.45
N GLY A 126 -18.67 -7.54 -8.35
CA GLY A 126 -19.98 -8.11 -8.61
C GLY A 126 -21.07 -7.53 -7.70
N ALA A 127 -20.80 -7.45 -6.39
CA ALA A 127 -21.72 -6.87 -5.42
C ALA A 127 -22.00 -5.38 -5.68
N LEU A 128 -20.96 -4.59 -5.96
CA LEU A 128 -21.09 -3.17 -6.25
C LEU A 128 -21.91 -2.90 -7.52
N THR A 129 -21.66 -3.67 -8.58
CA THR A 129 -22.44 -3.59 -9.83
C THR A 129 -23.90 -3.92 -9.60
N GLY A 130 -24.18 -4.96 -8.79
CA GLY A 130 -25.54 -5.35 -8.42
C GLY A 130 -26.28 -4.28 -7.59
N ALA A 131 -25.56 -3.48 -6.81
CA ALA A 131 -26.14 -2.39 -6.01
C ALA A 131 -26.45 -1.11 -6.82
N GLY A 132 -26.09 -1.04 -8.11
CA GLY A 132 -26.40 0.11 -8.97
C GLY A 132 -25.63 1.40 -8.59
N VAL A 133 -24.48 1.27 -7.96
CA VAL A 133 -23.62 2.42 -7.60
C VAL A 133 -23.05 3.06 -8.86
N GLU A 134 -23.11 4.39 -8.94
CA GLU A 134 -22.52 5.15 -10.05
C GLU A 134 -21.00 5.03 -10.04
N VAL A 135 -20.40 4.63 -11.17
CA VAL A 135 -18.95 4.51 -11.35
C VAL A 135 -18.48 5.33 -12.53
N LEU A 136 -17.61 6.29 -12.27
CA LEU A 136 -16.94 7.09 -13.27
C LEU A 136 -15.55 6.49 -13.56
N GLU A 137 -15.51 5.62 -14.56
CA GLU A 137 -14.26 5.00 -15.03
C GLU A 137 -13.44 5.96 -15.88
N ARG A 138 -12.12 5.68 -16.00
CA ARG A 138 -11.17 6.53 -16.73
C ARG A 138 -11.27 8.00 -16.35
N THR A 139 -11.61 8.24 -15.09
CA THR A 139 -11.81 9.58 -14.53
C THR A 139 -10.81 9.81 -13.43
N VAL A 140 -9.92 10.79 -13.62
CA VAL A 140 -8.88 11.14 -12.66
C VAL A 140 -9.33 12.28 -11.75
N ALA A 141 -9.12 12.13 -10.45
CA ALA A 141 -9.26 13.22 -9.49
C ALA A 141 -8.04 14.15 -9.60
N LEU A 142 -8.29 15.38 -10.06
CA LEU A 142 -7.23 16.39 -10.26
C LEU A 142 -6.90 17.09 -8.96
N ASP A 143 -7.93 17.42 -8.16
CA ASP A 143 -7.76 18.12 -6.89
C ASP A 143 -9.01 17.98 -6.00
N ALA A 144 -8.86 18.26 -4.70
CA ALA A 144 -9.98 18.40 -3.78
C ALA A 144 -10.61 19.80 -3.92
N LEU A 145 -11.93 19.85 -3.91
CA LEU A 145 -12.69 21.10 -3.81
C LEU A 145 -12.81 21.46 -2.34
N THR A 146 -12.34 22.66 -1.97
CA THR A 146 -12.39 23.11 -0.58
C THR A 146 -13.37 24.26 -0.39
N SER A 147 -14.02 24.33 0.77
CA SER A 147 -14.85 25.47 1.19
C SER A 147 -14.00 26.69 1.58
N GLY A 148 -14.67 27.81 1.88
CA GLY A 148 -13.98 28.97 2.43
C GLY A 148 -13.32 28.74 3.80
N ARG A 149 -13.68 27.66 4.51
CA ARG A 149 -13.12 27.25 5.80
C ARG A 149 -12.00 26.21 5.67
N GLY A 150 -11.77 25.69 4.46
CA GLY A 150 -10.81 24.61 4.20
C GLY A 150 -11.41 23.20 4.21
N ASP A 151 -12.71 23.03 4.53
CA ASP A 151 -13.35 21.72 4.49
C ASP A 151 -13.39 21.18 3.05
N VAL A 152 -13.18 19.90 2.86
CA VAL A 152 -13.34 19.25 1.56
C VAL A 152 -14.82 19.08 1.24
N VAL A 153 -15.24 19.56 0.08
CA VAL A 153 -16.64 19.59 -0.36
C VAL A 153 -16.84 18.95 -1.74
N GLY A 154 -15.90 18.14 -2.18
CA GLY A 154 -15.93 17.41 -3.43
C GLY A 154 -14.58 17.25 -4.11
N LEU A 155 -14.63 16.86 -5.37
CA LEU A 155 -13.46 16.64 -6.23
C LEU A 155 -13.60 17.41 -7.54
N ARG A 156 -12.49 17.96 -8.02
CA ARG A 156 -12.33 18.32 -9.42
C ARG A 156 -11.82 17.09 -10.17
N VAL A 157 -12.51 16.72 -11.22
CA VAL A 157 -12.21 15.52 -12.00
C VAL A 157 -12.07 15.84 -13.48
N ALA A 158 -11.42 14.94 -14.23
CA ALA A 158 -11.43 14.96 -15.69
C ALA A 158 -11.40 13.53 -16.23
N ARG A 159 -12.04 13.29 -17.35
CA ARG A 159 -11.99 11.99 -18.03
C ARG A 159 -10.70 11.91 -18.87
N ALA A 160 -10.00 10.79 -18.79
CA ALA A 160 -8.85 10.50 -19.62
C ALA A 160 -9.28 9.77 -20.90
N THR A 161 -8.81 10.23 -22.05
CA THR A 161 -8.94 9.48 -23.31
C THR A 161 -7.96 8.30 -23.34
N PRO A 162 -8.09 7.34 -24.26
CA PRO A 162 -7.11 6.26 -24.41
C PRO A 162 -5.66 6.75 -24.63
N GLU A 163 -5.50 7.91 -25.26
CA GLU A 163 -4.22 8.56 -25.54
C GLU A 163 -3.72 9.38 -24.34
N GLY A 164 -4.49 9.44 -23.25
CA GLY A 164 -4.12 10.13 -22.01
C GLY A 164 -4.42 11.64 -22.01
N ALA A 165 -5.15 12.18 -23.00
CA ALA A 165 -5.62 13.54 -22.94
C ALA A 165 -6.74 13.69 -21.90
N LEU A 166 -6.78 14.82 -21.19
CA LEU A 166 -7.83 15.11 -20.21
C LEU A 166 -8.93 15.94 -20.85
N VAL A 167 -10.15 15.43 -20.79
CA VAL A 167 -11.36 16.05 -21.34
C VAL A 167 -12.47 16.08 -20.28
N ASP A 168 -13.54 16.81 -20.54
CA ASP A 168 -14.73 16.86 -19.70
C ASP A 168 -14.42 17.18 -18.23
N ALA A 169 -13.50 18.13 -18.01
CA ALA A 169 -13.15 18.54 -16.65
C ALA A 169 -14.35 19.20 -15.95
N GLY A 170 -14.67 18.71 -14.76
CA GLY A 170 -15.82 19.16 -13.97
C GLY A 170 -15.61 19.07 -12.48
N ASP A 171 -16.57 19.59 -11.73
CA ASP A 171 -16.56 19.59 -10.27
C ASP A 171 -17.68 18.65 -9.76
N LEU A 172 -17.28 17.60 -9.06
CA LEU A 172 -18.18 16.68 -8.33
C LEU A 172 -18.27 17.17 -6.88
N ARG A 173 -19.44 17.63 -6.47
CA ARG A 173 -19.69 18.09 -5.10
C ARG A 173 -20.16 16.93 -4.23
N ALA A 174 -19.60 16.81 -3.04
CA ALA A 174 -19.93 15.77 -2.07
C ALA A 174 -19.80 16.30 -0.64
N HIS A 175 -20.53 15.68 0.30
CA HIS A 175 -20.40 15.95 1.73
C HIS A 175 -19.16 15.30 2.34
N ALA A 176 -18.72 14.20 1.75
CA ALA A 176 -17.49 13.51 2.10
C ALA A 176 -16.77 12.99 0.86
N VAL A 177 -15.46 13.04 0.89
CA VAL A 177 -14.55 12.43 -0.09
C VAL A 177 -13.73 11.38 0.64
N VAL A 178 -13.79 10.14 0.18
CA VAL A 178 -13.00 9.05 0.74
C VAL A 178 -11.92 8.65 -0.24
N LEU A 179 -10.68 8.81 0.18
CA LEU A 179 -9.52 8.33 -0.55
C LEU A 179 -9.32 6.84 -0.26
N ALA A 180 -9.37 6.02 -1.30
CA ALA A 180 -9.06 4.60 -1.27
C ALA A 180 -8.20 4.22 -2.48
N THR A 181 -7.24 5.08 -2.78
CA THR A 181 -6.47 5.14 -4.03
C THR A 181 -5.27 4.19 -4.07
N GLY A 182 -5.04 3.44 -2.99
CA GLY A 182 -3.88 2.57 -2.87
C GLY A 182 -2.57 3.35 -2.65
N GLY A 183 -1.46 2.64 -2.77
CA GLY A 183 -0.13 3.15 -2.49
C GLY A 183 0.54 3.86 -3.68
N TYR A 184 1.87 3.89 -3.60
CA TYR A 184 2.71 4.63 -4.54
C TYR A 184 3.95 3.84 -5.02
N GLY A 185 3.83 2.53 -5.16
CA GLY A 185 4.97 1.70 -5.61
C GLY A 185 5.57 2.14 -6.93
N GLN A 186 4.79 2.76 -7.79
CA GLN A 186 5.25 3.32 -9.06
C GLN A 186 6.08 4.62 -8.91
N ALA A 187 6.41 5.05 -7.69
CA ALA A 187 7.48 6.02 -7.45
C ALA A 187 8.89 5.42 -7.66
N TYR A 188 8.99 4.09 -7.70
CA TYR A 188 10.20 3.33 -7.99
C TYR A 188 10.21 2.87 -9.46
N ALA A 189 11.39 2.60 -10.00
CA ALA A 189 11.54 2.12 -11.38
C ALA A 189 10.85 0.77 -11.58
N ALA A 190 11.00 -0.14 -10.61
CA ALA A 190 10.39 -1.46 -10.60
C ALA A 190 9.65 -1.68 -9.28
N ALA A 191 8.41 -2.16 -9.36
CA ALA A 191 7.55 -2.41 -8.21
C ALA A 191 6.59 -3.56 -8.49
N THR A 192 6.02 -4.16 -7.46
CA THR A 192 4.96 -5.17 -7.62
C THR A 192 3.58 -4.55 -7.84
N SER A 193 3.45 -3.26 -7.58
CA SER A 193 2.19 -2.51 -7.72
C SER A 193 1.84 -2.25 -9.19
N PRO A 194 0.55 -2.24 -9.56
CA PRO A 194 0.12 -1.93 -10.93
C PRO A 194 0.49 -0.50 -11.34
N ALA A 195 0.52 -0.24 -12.65
CA ALA A 195 0.93 1.04 -13.24
C ALA A 195 0.19 2.26 -12.67
N GLY A 196 -1.06 2.05 -12.22
CA GLY A 196 -1.88 3.10 -11.60
C GLY A 196 -1.50 3.48 -10.16
N ALA A 197 -0.59 2.75 -9.48
CA ALA A 197 -0.19 3.03 -8.09
C ALA A 197 0.83 4.18 -8.00
N THR A 198 0.41 5.38 -8.34
CA THR A 198 1.24 6.57 -8.53
C THR A 198 1.19 7.57 -7.37
N GLY A 199 0.41 7.27 -6.31
CA GLY A 199 0.30 8.12 -5.13
C GLY A 199 -0.60 9.36 -5.31
N ASP A 200 -1.52 9.33 -6.26
CA ASP A 200 -2.39 10.47 -6.59
C ASP A 200 -3.20 10.93 -5.39
N GLY A 201 -3.80 9.99 -4.63
CA GLY A 201 -4.60 10.32 -3.45
C GLY A 201 -3.78 10.94 -2.33
N LEU A 202 -2.55 10.46 -2.09
CA LEU A 202 -1.66 11.04 -1.11
C LEU A 202 -1.27 12.47 -1.50
N ALA A 203 -0.91 12.68 -2.78
CA ALA A 203 -0.58 14.01 -3.28
C ALA A 203 -1.79 14.96 -3.24
N LEU A 204 -3.00 14.46 -3.51
CA LEU A 204 -4.26 15.22 -3.40
C LEU A 204 -4.54 15.61 -1.95
N ALA A 205 -4.44 14.65 -1.01
CA ALA A 205 -4.66 14.89 0.42
C ALA A 205 -3.71 15.96 0.96
N LEU A 206 -2.42 15.88 0.61
CA LEU A 206 -1.42 16.85 1.01
C LEU A 206 -1.76 18.27 0.50
N ARG A 207 -2.22 18.40 -0.76
CA ARG A 207 -2.67 19.70 -1.32
C ARG A 207 -3.95 20.20 -0.66
N ALA A 208 -4.82 19.28 -0.21
CA ALA A 208 -6.02 19.61 0.54
C ALA A 208 -5.73 20.07 2.00
N GLY A 209 -4.46 19.99 2.43
CA GLY A 209 -4.03 20.39 3.77
C GLY A 209 -4.01 19.26 4.79
N ALA A 210 -4.26 18.02 4.38
CA ALA A 210 -4.13 16.87 5.26
C ALA A 210 -2.66 16.59 5.61
N GLU A 211 -2.44 16.03 6.78
CA GLU A 211 -1.13 15.49 7.16
C GLU A 211 -0.92 14.12 6.53
N VAL A 212 0.31 13.86 6.13
CA VAL A 212 0.77 12.54 5.68
C VAL A 212 1.88 12.07 6.62
N ALA A 213 1.91 10.78 6.98
CA ALA A 213 2.84 10.28 7.98
C ALA A 213 3.55 9.00 7.52
N ASP A 214 4.75 8.79 8.06
CA ASP A 214 5.56 7.57 7.92
C ASP A 214 5.83 7.15 6.46
N VAL A 215 5.87 8.13 5.54
CA VAL A 215 6.02 7.88 4.09
C VAL A 215 7.38 7.29 3.72
N GLU A 216 8.37 7.35 4.62
CA GLU A 216 9.66 6.68 4.47
C GLU A 216 9.58 5.16 4.69
N MET A 217 8.49 4.66 5.28
CA MET A 217 8.28 3.24 5.58
C MET A 217 7.71 2.51 4.36
N VAL A 218 8.54 2.34 3.35
CA VAL A 218 8.21 1.57 2.14
C VAL A 218 8.72 0.15 2.28
N GLN A 219 7.81 -0.81 2.28
CA GLN A 219 8.15 -2.23 2.34
C GLN A 219 8.58 -2.74 0.96
N PHE A 220 9.74 -3.40 0.93
CA PHE A 220 10.22 -4.14 -0.23
C PHE A 220 9.87 -5.62 -0.07
N HIS A 221 9.28 -6.21 -1.11
CA HIS A 221 9.09 -7.65 -1.15
C HIS A 221 10.39 -8.34 -1.56
N PRO A 222 10.88 -9.32 -0.79
CA PRO A 222 12.19 -9.91 -1.03
C PRO A 222 12.27 -10.75 -2.31
N THR A 223 11.16 -11.32 -2.76
CA THR A 223 11.10 -12.27 -3.87
C THR A 223 10.29 -11.72 -5.06
N VAL A 224 10.76 -10.60 -5.61
CA VAL A 224 10.29 -10.09 -6.91
C VAL A 224 11.15 -10.70 -8.00
N LEU A 225 10.54 -11.26 -9.03
CA LEU A 225 11.27 -11.91 -10.13
C LEU A 225 12.22 -10.90 -10.80
N TRP A 226 13.50 -11.24 -10.86
CA TRP A 226 14.53 -10.43 -11.48
C TRP A 226 14.57 -10.64 -12.99
N GLN A 227 14.26 -9.61 -13.75
CA GLN A 227 14.22 -9.64 -15.22
C GLN A 227 15.33 -8.80 -15.86
N GLY A 228 16.40 -8.53 -15.09
CA GLY A 228 17.57 -7.75 -15.54
C GLY A 228 17.58 -6.31 -15.04
N PRO A 229 18.71 -5.59 -15.22
CA PRO A 229 18.93 -4.25 -14.67
C PRO A 229 18.05 -3.16 -15.32
N GLY A 230 17.44 -3.44 -16.46
CA GLY A 230 16.53 -2.55 -17.16
C GLY A 230 15.05 -2.77 -16.84
N ALA A 231 14.73 -3.69 -15.91
CA ALA A 231 13.33 -3.96 -15.53
C ALA A 231 12.66 -2.70 -14.96
N ALA A 232 11.47 -2.38 -15.47
CA ALA A 232 10.72 -1.20 -15.08
C ALA A 232 9.21 -1.47 -15.00
N GLY A 233 8.50 -0.67 -14.22
CA GLY A 233 7.06 -0.81 -14.03
C GLY A 233 6.69 -1.97 -13.11
N GLN A 234 5.54 -2.60 -13.38
CA GLN A 234 5.05 -3.72 -12.58
C GLN A 234 5.86 -4.99 -12.85
N GLN A 235 6.41 -5.59 -11.79
CA GLN A 235 7.18 -6.82 -11.84
C GLN A 235 6.39 -7.99 -11.26
N VAL A 236 6.74 -9.21 -11.69
CA VAL A 236 6.13 -10.45 -11.18
C VAL A 236 6.51 -10.63 -9.71
N LEU A 237 5.50 -10.72 -8.86
CA LEU A 237 5.65 -11.10 -7.46
C LEU A 237 5.67 -12.63 -7.35
N ILE A 238 6.62 -13.17 -6.60
CA ILE A 238 6.57 -14.56 -6.11
C ILE A 238 6.22 -14.48 -4.63
N SER A 239 5.00 -14.89 -4.29
CA SER A 239 4.43 -14.77 -2.95
C SER A 239 5.32 -15.38 -1.88
N GLU A 240 5.29 -14.79 -0.71
CA GLU A 240 5.92 -15.31 0.51
C GLU A 240 5.40 -16.71 0.90
N ALA A 241 4.16 -17.03 0.53
CA ALA A 241 3.59 -18.36 0.75
C ALA A 241 4.44 -19.48 0.14
N VAL A 242 5.16 -19.22 -0.97
CA VAL A 242 6.08 -20.22 -1.56
C VAL A 242 7.23 -20.57 -0.59
N ARG A 243 7.74 -19.56 0.17
CA ARG A 243 8.72 -19.79 1.25
C ARG A 243 8.05 -20.44 2.46
N GLY A 244 6.78 -20.09 2.73
CA GLY A 244 5.96 -20.75 3.75
C GLY A 244 5.83 -22.25 3.54
N GLU A 245 5.73 -22.68 2.29
CA GLU A 245 5.68 -24.10 1.92
C GLU A 245 7.07 -24.78 1.84
N GLY A 246 8.17 -24.03 2.05
CA GLY A 246 9.51 -24.60 2.19
C GLY A 246 10.53 -24.22 1.13
N ALA A 247 10.21 -23.32 0.18
CA ALA A 247 11.20 -22.77 -0.74
C ALA A 247 12.23 -21.90 0.02
N VAL A 248 13.44 -21.81 -0.53
CA VAL A 248 14.58 -21.20 0.14
C VAL A 248 15.33 -20.23 -0.76
N LEU A 249 15.98 -19.22 -0.14
CA LEU A 249 16.82 -18.26 -0.85
C LEU A 249 18.27 -18.76 -0.89
N VAL A 250 18.83 -18.83 -2.10
CA VAL A 250 20.21 -19.25 -2.34
C VAL A 250 20.97 -18.23 -3.20
N ASP A 251 22.29 -18.20 -3.07
CA ASP A 251 23.17 -17.49 -3.98
C ASP A 251 23.48 -18.30 -5.26
N ALA A 252 24.32 -17.74 -6.13
CA ALA A 252 24.70 -18.40 -7.38
C ALA A 252 25.49 -19.72 -7.18
N ASP A 253 26.08 -19.92 -6.01
CA ASP A 253 26.79 -21.15 -5.63
C ASP A 253 25.88 -22.16 -4.91
N GLY A 254 24.58 -21.86 -4.74
CA GLY A 254 23.60 -22.69 -4.03
C GLY A 254 23.67 -22.58 -2.50
N ARG A 255 24.40 -21.60 -1.94
CA ARG A 255 24.47 -21.40 -0.48
C ARG A 255 23.26 -20.60 0.01
N ARG A 256 22.75 -20.97 1.18
CA ARG A 256 21.59 -20.32 1.82
C ARG A 256 21.91 -18.88 2.21
N VAL A 257 21.21 -17.92 1.60
CA VAL A 257 21.36 -16.48 1.86
C VAL A 257 20.92 -16.12 3.29
N MET A 258 19.87 -16.75 3.79
CA MET A 258 19.32 -16.49 5.13
C MET A 258 20.00 -17.27 6.26
N ALA A 259 21.04 -18.09 5.98
CA ALA A 259 21.74 -18.87 7.01
C ALA A 259 22.37 -17.96 8.07
N GLY A 260 21.95 -18.12 9.32
CA GLY A 260 22.47 -17.33 10.46
C GLY A 260 21.99 -15.88 10.54
N ALA A 261 21.19 -15.41 9.59
CA ALA A 261 20.70 -14.03 9.58
C ALA A 261 19.55 -13.78 10.58
N HIS A 262 18.69 -14.79 10.77
CA HIS A 262 17.55 -14.69 11.67
C HIS A 262 17.10 -16.09 12.13
N PRO A 263 16.55 -16.25 13.37
CA PRO A 263 16.07 -17.56 13.86
C PRO A 263 15.01 -18.22 12.98
N LEU A 264 14.13 -17.44 12.33
CA LEU A 264 13.09 -17.93 11.41
C LEU A 264 13.62 -18.20 9.99
N GLY A 265 14.92 -17.95 9.71
CA GLY A 265 15.50 -18.15 8.39
C GLY A 265 14.72 -17.43 7.28
N ASP A 266 14.31 -18.16 6.24
CA ASP A 266 13.57 -17.63 5.10
C ASP A 266 12.14 -17.16 5.42
N LEU A 267 11.61 -17.47 6.61
CA LEU A 267 10.32 -16.98 7.15
C LEU A 267 10.47 -15.77 8.07
N ALA A 268 11.64 -15.15 8.12
CA ALA A 268 11.82 -13.88 8.82
C ALA A 268 10.93 -12.79 8.23
N PRO A 269 10.61 -11.72 8.99
CA PRO A 269 9.87 -10.56 8.45
C PRO A 269 10.51 -9.99 7.18
N ARG A 270 9.70 -9.45 6.28
CA ARG A 270 10.13 -9.01 4.92
C ARG A 270 11.26 -7.98 4.94
N ASP A 271 11.26 -7.07 5.89
CA ASP A 271 12.31 -6.07 6.05
C ASP A 271 13.67 -6.71 6.38
N VAL A 272 13.68 -7.78 7.19
CA VAL A 272 14.88 -8.55 7.51
C VAL A 272 15.38 -9.30 6.30
N VAL A 273 14.50 -10.03 5.59
CA VAL A 273 14.89 -10.80 4.39
C VAL A 273 15.40 -9.86 3.30
N SER A 274 14.69 -8.77 3.03
CA SER A 274 15.10 -7.79 2.01
C SER A 274 16.45 -7.12 2.34
N ALA A 275 16.68 -6.79 3.62
CA ALA A 275 17.94 -6.22 4.06
C ALA A 275 19.10 -7.22 3.96
N THR A 276 18.85 -8.49 4.29
CA THR A 276 19.86 -9.57 4.16
C THR A 276 20.24 -9.78 2.69
N ILE A 277 19.26 -9.83 1.79
CA ILE A 277 19.52 -9.89 0.35
C ILE A 277 20.33 -8.66 -0.10
N ALA A 278 19.90 -7.46 0.26
CA ALA A 278 20.60 -6.23 -0.13
C ALA A 278 22.07 -6.20 0.35
N ALA A 279 22.32 -6.65 1.58
CA ALA A 279 23.67 -6.78 2.12
C ALA A 279 24.50 -7.83 1.36
N HIS A 280 23.91 -8.97 1.01
CA HIS A 280 24.55 -10.01 0.21
C HIS A 280 24.93 -9.48 -1.19
N LEU A 281 23.99 -8.83 -1.88
CA LEU A 281 24.24 -8.24 -3.21
C LEU A 281 25.34 -7.17 -3.16
N ALA A 282 25.35 -6.32 -2.14
CA ALA A 282 26.39 -5.32 -1.97
C ALA A 282 27.78 -5.95 -1.70
N ALA A 283 27.84 -7.05 -0.95
CA ALA A 283 29.09 -7.75 -0.63
C ALA A 283 29.66 -8.54 -1.81
N THR A 284 28.80 -9.10 -2.66
CA THR A 284 29.20 -9.99 -3.77
C THR A 284 29.29 -9.27 -5.11
N GLY A 285 28.63 -8.11 -5.26
CA GLY A 285 28.45 -7.45 -6.55
C GLY A 285 27.47 -8.17 -7.48
N ALA A 286 26.71 -9.15 -6.97
CA ALA A 286 25.66 -9.82 -7.74
C ALA A 286 24.44 -8.93 -7.90
N ASP A 287 23.67 -9.11 -9.00
CA ASP A 287 22.44 -8.34 -9.27
C ASP A 287 21.20 -8.96 -8.62
N CYS A 288 21.21 -10.27 -8.34
CA CYS A 288 20.08 -11.01 -7.78
C CYS A 288 20.56 -12.19 -6.91
N VAL A 289 19.63 -12.76 -6.16
CA VAL A 289 19.72 -14.07 -5.53
C VAL A 289 18.70 -15.01 -6.20
N PHE A 290 18.60 -16.25 -5.76
CA PHE A 290 17.70 -17.22 -6.38
C PHE A 290 16.72 -17.78 -5.34
N LEU A 291 15.47 -17.94 -5.76
CA LEU A 291 14.45 -18.66 -4.99
C LEU A 291 14.41 -20.11 -5.50
N ASP A 292 14.80 -21.03 -4.67
CA ASP A 292 14.74 -22.47 -4.95
C ASP A 292 13.48 -23.08 -4.33
N ALA A 293 12.53 -23.45 -5.18
CA ALA A 293 11.30 -24.16 -4.85
C ALA A 293 11.28 -25.58 -5.42
N THR A 294 12.37 -26.06 -6.03
CA THR A 294 12.43 -27.37 -6.72
C THR A 294 12.10 -28.53 -5.80
N GLY A 295 12.44 -28.43 -4.51
CA GLY A 295 12.13 -29.44 -3.51
C GLY A 295 10.63 -29.64 -3.21
N LEU A 296 9.77 -28.71 -3.60
CA LEU A 296 8.31 -28.81 -3.42
C LEU A 296 7.66 -29.73 -4.47
N GLY A 297 8.28 -29.90 -5.62
CA GLY A 297 7.80 -30.74 -6.72
C GLY A 297 6.76 -30.05 -7.61
N ALA A 298 6.80 -30.39 -8.91
CA ALA A 298 6.03 -29.72 -9.95
C ALA A 298 4.51 -29.85 -9.76
N GLU A 299 4.02 -31.01 -9.31
CA GLU A 299 2.59 -31.25 -9.08
C GLU A 299 2.04 -30.37 -7.93
N PHE A 300 2.78 -30.28 -6.83
CA PHE A 300 2.41 -29.42 -5.71
C PHE A 300 2.37 -27.95 -6.13
N LEU A 301 3.43 -27.47 -6.80
CA LEU A 301 3.52 -26.08 -7.28
C LEU A 301 2.38 -25.75 -8.26
N ALA A 302 2.04 -26.65 -9.18
CA ALA A 302 0.96 -26.45 -10.13
C ALA A 302 -0.42 -26.38 -9.46
N ARG A 303 -0.63 -27.12 -8.37
CA ARG A 303 -1.88 -27.11 -7.60
C ARG A 303 -1.97 -25.91 -6.68
N ARG A 304 -0.87 -25.62 -5.95
CA ARG A 304 -0.87 -24.60 -4.88
C ARG A 304 -0.58 -23.18 -5.37
N PHE A 305 0.24 -23.04 -6.43
CA PHE A 305 0.70 -21.75 -6.96
C PHE A 305 0.57 -21.67 -8.49
N PRO A 306 -0.63 -21.93 -9.04
CA PRO A 306 -0.81 -21.99 -10.50
C PRO A 306 -0.51 -20.65 -11.19
N GLY A 307 -0.89 -19.53 -10.58
CA GLY A 307 -0.67 -18.18 -11.11
C GLY A 307 0.80 -17.79 -11.10
N ILE A 308 1.52 -18.04 -10.01
CA ILE A 308 2.95 -17.77 -9.87
C ILE A 308 3.73 -18.61 -10.90
N LEU A 309 3.43 -19.91 -10.99
CA LEU A 309 4.10 -20.81 -11.94
C LEU A 309 3.90 -20.34 -13.39
N ALA A 310 2.67 -19.95 -13.75
CA ALA A 310 2.37 -19.43 -15.08
C ALA A 310 3.10 -18.09 -15.34
N ALA A 311 3.14 -17.18 -14.36
CA ALA A 311 3.82 -15.90 -14.51
C ALA A 311 5.35 -16.05 -14.64
N CYS A 312 5.98 -16.96 -13.89
CA CYS A 312 7.40 -17.26 -14.03
C CYS A 312 7.69 -17.85 -15.41
N ARG A 313 6.88 -18.81 -15.89
CA ARG A 313 7.03 -19.38 -17.22
C ARG A 313 6.86 -18.37 -18.35
N ALA A 314 5.91 -17.45 -18.22
CA ALA A 314 5.74 -16.35 -19.17
C ALA A 314 6.96 -15.42 -19.22
N ALA A 315 7.70 -15.30 -18.12
CA ALA A 315 8.96 -14.57 -18.04
C ALA A 315 10.20 -15.38 -18.44
N GLY A 316 10.03 -16.67 -18.81
CA GLY A 316 11.12 -17.55 -19.29
C GLY A 316 11.78 -18.40 -18.20
N PHE A 317 11.18 -18.51 -17.01
CA PHE A 317 11.70 -19.30 -15.88
C PHE A 317 10.72 -20.38 -15.44
N ASP A 318 11.21 -21.56 -15.06
CA ASP A 318 10.35 -22.62 -14.52
C ASP A 318 10.68 -22.91 -13.04
N LEU A 319 9.91 -22.30 -12.15
CA LEU A 319 10.04 -22.44 -10.69
C LEU A 319 9.99 -23.92 -10.20
N ALA A 320 9.42 -24.82 -11.01
CA ALA A 320 9.31 -26.24 -10.67
C ALA A 320 10.59 -27.04 -10.95
N THR A 321 11.47 -26.55 -11.82
CA THR A 321 12.63 -27.30 -12.31
C THR A 321 13.97 -26.61 -12.03
N GLU A 322 13.96 -25.31 -11.72
CA GLU A 322 15.17 -24.53 -11.48
C GLU A 322 14.96 -23.44 -10.44
N PRO A 323 16.01 -23.04 -9.69
CA PRO A 323 15.97 -21.84 -8.88
C PRO A 323 15.79 -20.60 -9.78
N VAL A 324 14.84 -19.72 -9.42
CA VAL A 324 14.52 -18.54 -10.23
C VAL A 324 15.15 -17.26 -9.65
N PRO A 325 15.66 -16.34 -10.49
CA PRO A 325 16.31 -15.12 -10.02
C PRO A 325 15.30 -14.17 -9.37
N VAL A 326 15.62 -13.67 -8.19
CA VAL A 326 14.80 -12.74 -7.43
C VAL A 326 15.63 -11.62 -6.80
N ALA A 327 14.99 -10.45 -6.65
CA ALA A 327 15.58 -9.32 -5.94
C ALA A 327 14.49 -8.56 -5.16
N PRO A 328 14.84 -7.79 -4.12
CA PRO A 328 13.87 -6.95 -3.43
C PRO A 328 13.28 -5.88 -4.34
N GLY A 329 11.95 -5.75 -4.38
CA GLY A 329 11.24 -4.72 -5.14
C GLY A 329 10.21 -3.99 -4.30
N ALA A 330 9.96 -2.71 -4.60
CA ALA A 330 8.97 -1.91 -3.88
C ALA A 330 7.58 -2.57 -3.96
N HIS A 331 6.92 -2.69 -2.80
CA HIS A 331 5.73 -3.52 -2.70
C HIS A 331 4.56 -2.86 -1.99
N TYR A 332 4.77 -2.26 -0.82
CA TYR A 332 3.71 -1.71 0.00
C TYR A 332 4.15 -0.43 0.74
N ALA A 333 3.25 0.55 0.80
CA ALA A 333 3.43 1.78 1.56
C ALA A 333 2.83 1.60 2.96
N CYS A 334 3.66 1.54 4.02
CA CYS A 334 3.16 1.46 5.40
C CYS A 334 2.67 2.81 5.91
N GLY A 335 3.22 3.90 5.39
CA GLY A 335 2.77 5.27 5.62
C GLY A 335 1.80 5.78 4.56
N GLY A 336 1.21 6.95 4.80
CA GLY A 336 0.20 7.53 3.92
C GLY A 336 -0.46 8.77 4.54
N VAL A 337 -1.69 9.07 4.16
CA VAL A 337 -2.51 10.11 4.77
C VAL A 337 -2.78 9.72 6.22
N LEU A 338 -2.41 10.59 7.16
CA LEU A 338 -2.63 10.34 8.58
C LEU A 338 -4.13 10.28 8.86
N ALA A 339 -4.60 9.12 9.28
CA ALA A 339 -6.00 8.84 9.55
C ALA A 339 -6.16 7.84 10.70
N ASP A 340 -7.32 7.84 11.36
CA ASP A 340 -7.70 6.73 12.24
C ASP A 340 -8.24 5.53 11.43
N LEU A 341 -8.55 4.43 12.11
CA LEU A 341 -9.09 3.24 11.45
C LEU A 341 -10.53 3.41 10.94
N ASP A 342 -11.22 4.48 11.36
CA ASP A 342 -12.51 4.90 10.82
C ASP A 342 -12.37 5.78 9.57
N GLY A 343 -11.13 6.07 9.18
CA GLY A 343 -10.78 6.85 8.00
C GLY A 343 -10.78 8.37 8.21
N ARG A 344 -11.00 8.89 9.42
CA ARG A 344 -10.97 10.34 9.68
C ARG A 344 -9.57 10.88 9.48
N THR A 345 -9.45 11.94 8.69
CA THR A 345 -8.23 12.75 8.58
C THR A 345 -8.36 14.01 9.42
N GLY A 346 -7.30 14.80 9.53
CA GLY A 346 -7.37 16.12 10.16
C GLY A 346 -8.11 17.19 9.34
N VAL A 347 -8.72 16.83 8.21
CA VAL A 347 -9.45 17.75 7.31
C VAL A 347 -10.91 17.35 7.22
N THR A 348 -11.80 18.23 7.64
CA THR A 348 -13.25 17.99 7.57
C THR A 348 -13.70 17.65 6.15
N GLY A 349 -14.51 16.60 6.01
CA GLY A 349 -15.03 16.13 4.72
C GLY A 349 -14.04 15.31 3.91
N LEU A 350 -12.81 15.08 4.40
CA LEU A 350 -11.81 14.22 3.78
C LEU A 350 -11.52 12.99 4.64
N PHE A 351 -11.62 11.82 4.05
CA PHE A 351 -11.37 10.52 4.69
C PHE A 351 -10.35 9.74 3.88
N ALA A 352 -9.64 8.80 4.51
CA ALA A 352 -8.68 7.92 3.87
C ALA A 352 -8.75 6.51 4.45
N VAL A 353 -8.77 5.46 3.59
CA VAL A 353 -8.84 4.05 4.00
C VAL A 353 -7.96 3.16 3.12
N GLY A 354 -7.49 2.06 3.68
CA GLY A 354 -6.57 1.12 3.01
C GLY A 354 -5.18 1.74 2.79
N GLU A 355 -4.41 1.24 1.83
CA GLU A 355 -2.99 1.56 1.66
C GLU A 355 -2.65 3.06 1.46
N VAL A 356 -3.62 3.90 1.10
CA VAL A 356 -3.39 5.36 1.04
C VAL A 356 -3.34 5.99 2.43
N ALA A 357 -3.87 5.32 3.46
CA ALA A 357 -3.96 5.80 4.83
C ALA A 357 -2.78 5.31 5.69
N CYS A 358 -2.33 6.16 6.59
CA CYS A 358 -1.45 5.80 7.70
C CYS A 358 -2.31 5.69 8.97
N THR A 359 -2.88 4.51 9.21
CA THR A 359 -3.75 4.21 10.37
C THR A 359 -2.96 3.84 11.62
N GLY A 360 -1.68 3.53 11.45
CA GLY A 360 -0.84 3.01 12.51
C GLY A 360 -0.84 1.50 12.67
N VAL A 361 -1.66 0.79 11.95
CA VAL A 361 -1.69 -0.68 11.98
C VAL A 361 -0.36 -1.30 11.56
N HIS A 362 0.30 -0.75 10.55
CA HIS A 362 1.49 -1.35 9.96
C HIS A 362 2.81 -0.90 10.57
N GLY A 363 2.81 0.20 11.32
CA GLY A 363 4.05 0.73 11.89
C GLY A 363 5.15 0.92 10.85
N ALA A 364 6.37 0.49 11.18
CA ALA A 364 7.53 0.62 10.29
C ALA A 364 7.65 -0.53 9.26
N ASN A 365 6.84 -1.59 9.36
CA ASN A 365 6.84 -2.72 8.44
C ASN A 365 5.55 -3.54 8.58
N ARG A 366 4.87 -3.76 7.47
CA ARG A 366 3.58 -4.46 7.43
C ARG A 366 3.76 -5.97 7.60
N LEU A 367 3.01 -6.57 8.51
CA LEU A 367 2.86 -8.02 8.57
C LEU A 367 2.13 -8.53 7.31
N ALA A 368 2.59 -9.64 6.76
CA ALA A 368 2.01 -10.23 5.55
C ALA A 368 0.50 -10.45 5.70
N SER A 369 -0.25 -10.32 4.61
CA SER A 369 -1.70 -10.54 4.51
C SER A 369 -2.62 -9.68 5.41
N ASN A 370 -2.09 -8.72 6.20
CA ASN A 370 -2.90 -7.76 6.96
C ASN A 370 -3.54 -6.66 6.09
N SER A 371 -3.00 -6.36 4.90
CA SER A 371 -3.42 -5.18 4.13
C SER A 371 -4.83 -5.27 3.52
N ILE A 372 -5.22 -6.45 2.99
CA ILE A 372 -6.59 -6.62 2.48
C ILE A 372 -7.58 -6.63 3.65
N THR A 373 -7.23 -7.29 4.74
CA THR A 373 -8.03 -7.33 5.97
C THR A 373 -8.24 -5.92 6.53
N GLU A 374 -7.17 -5.11 6.65
CA GLU A 374 -7.27 -3.70 7.06
C GLU A 374 -8.21 -2.92 6.13
N GLY A 375 -8.01 -3.07 4.82
CA GLY A 375 -8.86 -2.38 3.86
C GLY A 375 -10.35 -2.71 4.00
N LEU A 376 -10.70 -3.96 4.29
CA LEU A 376 -12.09 -4.39 4.51
C LEU A 376 -12.65 -3.86 5.82
N VAL A 377 -11.88 -3.95 6.91
CA VAL A 377 -12.27 -3.46 8.23
C VAL A 377 -12.44 -1.94 8.20
N ALA A 378 -11.43 -1.19 7.74
CA ALA A 378 -11.49 0.26 7.67
C ALA A 378 -12.61 0.76 6.75
N ALA A 379 -12.84 0.09 5.60
CA ALA A 379 -13.94 0.44 4.70
C ALA A 379 -15.31 0.30 5.36
N ARG A 380 -15.53 -0.77 6.14
CA ARG A 380 -16.77 -1.00 6.87
C ARG A 380 -16.97 0.06 7.98
N ARG A 381 -15.93 0.32 8.76
CA ARG A 381 -15.93 1.30 9.86
C ARG A 381 -16.18 2.70 9.33
N CYS A 382 -15.47 3.11 8.28
CA CYS A 382 -15.64 4.41 7.65
C CYS A 382 -17.06 4.58 7.06
N ALA A 383 -17.63 3.54 6.46
CA ALA A 383 -19.01 3.60 5.96
C ALA A 383 -20.02 3.76 7.10
N ALA A 384 -19.89 3.02 8.20
CA ALA A 384 -20.75 3.13 9.36
C ALA A 384 -20.66 4.54 10.02
N LEU A 385 -19.43 5.07 10.10
CA LEU A 385 -19.18 6.41 10.57
C LEU A 385 -19.89 7.46 9.72
N LEU A 386 -19.70 7.42 8.41
CA LEU A 386 -20.31 8.36 7.48
C LEU A 386 -21.83 8.27 7.48
N ASP A 387 -22.38 7.06 7.63
CA ASP A 387 -23.82 6.89 7.74
C ASP A 387 -24.39 7.52 9.02
N ALA A 388 -23.68 7.39 10.12
CA ALA A 388 -24.09 7.96 11.40
C ALA A 388 -23.96 9.50 11.44
N GLU A 389 -22.91 10.06 10.82
CA GLU A 389 -22.59 11.50 10.92
C GLU A 389 -23.20 12.37 9.83
N LEU A 390 -23.42 11.83 8.64
CA LEU A 390 -24.02 12.61 7.55
C LEU A 390 -25.54 12.62 7.67
N PRO A 391 -26.16 13.79 7.89
CA PRO A 391 -27.62 13.88 7.96
C PRO A 391 -28.26 13.40 6.65
N ALA A 392 -29.42 12.72 6.72
CA ALA A 392 -30.17 12.28 5.54
C ALA A 392 -30.56 13.46 4.63
N ASP A 393 -30.91 14.59 5.25
CA ASP A 393 -31.33 15.83 4.59
C ASP A 393 -30.22 16.88 4.56
N ALA A 394 -28.95 16.47 4.49
CA ALA A 394 -27.82 17.39 4.46
C ALA A 394 -27.98 18.41 3.31
N PRO A 395 -27.83 19.72 3.58
CA PRO A 395 -27.90 20.74 2.53
C PRO A 395 -26.79 20.50 1.51
N ALA A 396 -27.00 20.96 0.27
CA ALA A 396 -25.99 20.83 -0.77
C ALA A 396 -24.63 21.35 -0.28
N PRO A 397 -23.51 20.64 -0.56
CA PRO A 397 -22.17 21.03 -0.11
C PRO A 397 -21.85 22.49 -0.46
N ALA A 398 -21.06 23.17 0.37
CA ALA A 398 -20.67 24.55 0.17
C ALA A 398 -20.08 24.81 -1.23
N ARG A 399 -20.16 26.05 -1.71
CA ARG A 399 -19.53 26.39 -2.99
C ARG A 399 -18.00 26.28 -2.86
N PRO A 400 -17.33 25.56 -3.77
CA PRO A 400 -15.89 25.39 -3.69
C PRO A 400 -15.13 26.69 -4.00
N ARG A 401 -13.96 26.84 -3.38
CA ARG A 401 -12.91 27.71 -3.85
C ARG A 401 -12.06 26.96 -4.89
N ARG A 402 -11.61 27.65 -5.92
CA ARG A 402 -10.65 27.07 -6.86
C ARG A 402 -9.28 27.00 -6.16
N ALA A 403 -8.70 25.80 -6.08
CA ALA A 403 -7.31 25.63 -5.68
C ALA A 403 -6.37 26.28 -6.72
N ARG A 404 -5.23 26.80 -6.26
CA ARG A 404 -4.16 27.20 -7.19
C ARG A 404 -3.50 25.92 -7.72
N ALA A 405 -3.49 25.76 -9.03
CA ALA A 405 -2.71 24.71 -9.68
C ALA A 405 -1.22 24.94 -9.35
N THR A 406 -0.59 24.00 -8.65
CA THR A 406 0.86 23.94 -8.57
C THR A 406 1.39 23.48 -9.94
N GLY A 407 2.53 24.03 -10.40
CA GLY A 407 3.09 23.68 -11.71
C GLY A 407 3.32 22.17 -11.85
N ALA A 408 2.69 21.56 -12.84
CA ALA A 408 2.82 20.14 -13.12
C ALA A 408 4.25 19.78 -13.58
N VAL A 409 4.67 18.55 -13.31
CA VAL A 409 5.94 17.99 -13.76
C VAL A 409 5.79 17.42 -15.17
N ASP A 410 6.83 17.58 -15.99
CA ASP A 410 6.87 17.01 -17.33
C ASP A 410 6.84 15.48 -17.27
N PRO A 411 5.96 14.80 -18.01
CA PRO A 411 5.94 13.34 -18.09
C PRO A 411 7.28 12.71 -18.48
N ALA A 412 8.11 13.39 -19.24
CA ALA A 412 9.44 12.93 -19.62
C ALA A 412 10.38 12.70 -18.41
N ALA A 413 10.12 13.33 -17.27
CA ALA A 413 10.88 13.13 -16.05
C ALA A 413 10.56 11.80 -15.34
N ARG A 414 9.46 11.11 -15.68
CA ARG A 414 8.93 9.96 -14.94
C ARG A 414 9.96 8.85 -14.73
N ALA A 415 10.63 8.42 -15.80
CA ALA A 415 11.61 7.35 -15.74
C ALA A 415 12.82 7.73 -14.87
N ALA A 416 13.33 8.96 -15.05
CA ALA A 416 14.48 9.45 -14.26
C ALA A 416 14.15 9.55 -12.77
N ILE A 417 12.94 9.99 -12.40
CA ILE A 417 12.46 10.03 -11.01
C ILE A 417 12.45 8.61 -10.44
N GLY A 418 11.86 7.63 -11.14
CA GLY A 418 11.79 6.24 -10.70
C GLY A 418 13.16 5.62 -10.48
N VAL A 419 14.10 5.83 -11.41
CA VAL A 419 15.49 5.35 -11.29
C VAL A 419 16.20 5.99 -10.10
N ALA A 420 16.09 7.31 -9.92
CA ALA A 420 16.70 8.00 -8.79
C ALA A 420 16.11 7.54 -7.44
N THR A 421 14.78 7.38 -7.37
CA THR A 421 14.11 6.86 -6.16
C THR A 421 14.58 5.45 -5.83
N SER A 422 14.65 4.55 -6.82
CA SER A 422 15.13 3.17 -6.61
C SER A 422 16.57 3.14 -6.14
N ARG A 423 17.44 4.00 -6.71
CA ARG A 423 18.86 4.06 -6.38
C ARG A 423 19.12 4.60 -4.98
N TYR A 424 18.44 5.68 -4.59
CA TYR A 424 18.80 6.45 -3.39
C TYR A 424 17.84 6.26 -2.21
N ALA A 425 16.63 5.79 -2.46
CA ALA A 425 15.62 5.50 -1.45
C ALA A 425 15.15 4.03 -1.48
N GLY A 426 16.03 3.11 -1.89
CA GLY A 426 15.80 1.66 -1.91
C GLY A 426 15.76 1.02 -0.52
N VAL A 427 16.11 -0.28 -0.45
CA VAL A 427 16.13 -1.06 0.80
C VAL A 427 17.10 -0.45 1.81
N VAL A 428 18.30 -0.11 1.37
CA VAL A 428 19.32 0.58 2.20
C VAL A 428 19.57 1.97 1.62
N ARG A 429 19.57 2.97 2.50
CA ARG A 429 19.64 4.40 2.17
C ARG A 429 20.84 5.04 2.89
N SER A 430 21.26 6.23 2.45
CA SER A 430 22.22 7.08 3.17
C SER A 430 21.81 8.54 3.09
N ALA A 431 22.28 9.39 4.01
CA ALA A 431 22.04 10.84 3.94
C ALA A 431 22.52 11.44 2.63
N GLU A 432 23.71 11.02 2.16
CA GLU A 432 24.28 11.44 0.89
C GLU A 432 23.35 11.09 -0.28
N GLY A 433 22.97 9.82 -0.42
CA GLY A 433 22.07 9.37 -1.50
C GLY A 433 20.70 10.05 -1.46
N LEU A 434 20.12 10.24 -0.28
CA LEU A 434 18.84 10.96 -0.13
C LEU A 434 18.98 12.46 -0.50
N THR A 435 20.14 13.07 -0.27
CA THR A 435 20.44 14.44 -0.70
C THR A 435 20.55 14.51 -2.22
N GLU A 436 21.21 13.53 -2.86
CA GLU A 436 21.26 13.40 -4.31
C GLU A 436 19.85 13.25 -4.92
N LEU A 437 19.00 12.42 -4.30
CA LEU A 437 17.61 12.28 -4.72
C LEU A 437 16.87 13.63 -4.66
N THR A 438 17.03 14.38 -3.57
CA THR A 438 16.41 15.69 -3.41
C THR A 438 16.88 16.68 -4.50
N GLY A 439 18.17 16.66 -4.84
CA GLY A 439 18.75 17.44 -5.94
C GLY A 439 18.15 17.07 -7.30
N ALA A 440 18.08 15.76 -7.60
CA ALA A 440 17.48 15.25 -8.84
C ALA A 440 15.99 15.63 -8.98
N LEU A 441 15.21 15.52 -7.90
CA LEU A 441 13.80 15.91 -7.88
C LEU A 441 13.62 17.42 -8.07
N SER A 442 14.47 18.25 -7.46
CA SER A 442 14.43 19.70 -7.61
C SER A 442 14.73 20.15 -9.05
N ALA A 443 15.55 19.40 -9.76
CA ALA A 443 15.90 19.64 -11.16
C ALA A 443 14.88 19.11 -12.17
N ALA A 444 13.82 18.40 -11.71
CA ALA A 444 12.82 17.80 -12.60
C ALA A 444 12.11 18.87 -13.45
N PRO A 445 12.06 18.70 -14.79
CA PRO A 445 11.46 19.67 -15.69
C PRO A 445 9.97 19.85 -15.42
N ARG A 446 9.49 21.09 -15.54
CA ARG A 446 8.08 21.43 -15.40
C ARG A 446 7.35 21.36 -16.73
N LEU A 447 6.04 21.05 -16.68
CA LEU A 447 5.20 20.94 -17.87
C LEU A 447 5.12 22.25 -18.68
N GLY A 448 5.24 23.42 -18.02
CA GLY A 448 5.08 24.73 -18.64
C GLY A 448 3.65 24.96 -19.12
N ASP A 449 3.49 25.58 -20.29
CA ASP A 449 2.18 25.92 -20.88
C ASP A 449 1.54 24.77 -21.67
N ARG A 450 2.14 23.58 -21.67
CA ARG A 450 1.58 22.41 -22.36
C ARG A 450 0.29 21.95 -21.68
N PRO A 451 -0.68 21.39 -22.44
CA PRO A 451 -1.91 20.85 -21.86
C PRO A 451 -1.64 19.78 -20.81
N LEU A 452 -2.41 19.81 -19.73
CA LEU A 452 -2.35 18.78 -18.71
C LEU A 452 -2.84 17.45 -19.29
N SER A 453 -2.08 16.38 -19.06
CA SER A 453 -2.42 15.01 -19.46
C SER A 453 -2.46 14.09 -18.25
N LEU A 454 -3.03 12.89 -18.38
CA LEU A 454 -2.99 11.87 -17.33
C LEU A 454 -1.54 11.59 -16.90
N ALA A 455 -0.63 11.41 -17.84
CA ALA A 455 0.78 11.19 -17.56
C ALA A 455 1.43 12.33 -16.76
N ALA A 456 1.04 13.59 -17.04
CA ALA A 456 1.53 14.74 -16.28
C ALA A 456 0.97 14.77 -14.84
N VAL A 457 -0.29 14.40 -14.64
CA VAL A 457 -0.90 14.26 -13.31
C VAL A 457 -0.17 13.19 -12.50
N GLU A 458 -0.02 12.00 -13.07
CA GLU A 458 0.67 10.87 -12.43
C GLU A 458 2.16 11.17 -12.13
N THR A 459 2.87 11.79 -13.08
CA THR A 459 4.29 12.16 -12.86
C THR A 459 4.41 13.21 -11.75
N THR A 460 3.47 14.15 -11.68
CA THR A 460 3.43 15.15 -10.61
C THR A 460 3.17 14.49 -9.24
N ALA A 461 2.27 13.52 -9.18
CA ALA A 461 2.00 12.76 -7.96
C ALA A 461 3.24 11.97 -7.52
N VAL A 462 3.88 11.24 -8.43
CA VAL A 462 5.12 10.51 -8.16
C VAL A 462 6.24 11.43 -7.69
N HIS A 463 6.43 12.57 -8.34
CA HIS A 463 7.40 13.57 -7.89
C HIS A 463 7.11 14.06 -6.47
N THR A 464 5.84 14.32 -6.15
CA THR A 464 5.41 14.74 -4.80
C THR A 464 5.75 13.67 -3.76
N VAL A 465 5.39 12.40 -4.06
CA VAL A 465 5.67 11.26 -3.18
C VAL A 465 7.18 11.04 -3.00
N ALA A 466 7.96 11.07 -4.08
CA ALA A 466 9.42 10.89 -3.99
C ALA A 466 10.06 12.02 -3.16
N THR A 467 9.55 13.25 -3.28
CA THR A 467 10.02 14.39 -2.46
C THR A 467 9.68 14.20 -0.98
N LEU A 468 8.46 13.76 -0.66
CA LEU A 468 8.05 13.43 0.70
C LEU A 468 8.92 12.31 1.29
N LEU A 469 9.10 11.22 0.52
CA LEU A 469 9.92 10.08 0.91
C LEU A 469 11.37 10.49 1.23
N ALA A 470 12.01 11.28 0.34
CA ALA A 470 13.37 11.78 0.57
C ALA A 470 13.44 12.65 1.82
N THR A 471 12.47 13.57 1.99
CA THR A 471 12.41 14.47 3.15
C THR A 471 12.22 13.70 4.46
N ALA A 472 11.28 12.75 4.50
CA ALA A 472 10.99 11.94 5.69
C ALA A 472 12.18 11.04 6.04
N ALA A 473 12.77 10.38 5.03
CA ALA A 473 13.93 9.51 5.22
C ALA A 473 15.19 10.25 5.69
N LEU A 474 15.39 11.50 5.24
CA LEU A 474 16.46 12.37 5.76
C LEU A 474 16.20 12.80 7.20
N ALA A 475 14.94 13.10 7.53
CA ALA A 475 14.54 13.55 8.86
C ALA A 475 14.60 12.45 9.93
N ARG A 476 14.67 11.16 9.55
CA ARG A 476 14.77 10.01 10.47
C ARG A 476 16.20 9.44 10.44
N PRO A 477 17.12 9.85 11.33
CA PRO A 477 18.50 9.35 11.38
C PRO A 477 18.61 8.08 12.26
N GLU A 478 17.88 7.04 11.90
CA GLU A 478 17.91 5.70 12.52
C GLU A 478 17.62 4.63 11.48
N SER A 479 17.73 3.36 11.86
CA SER A 479 17.22 2.21 11.11
C SER A 479 16.12 1.51 11.90
N ARG A 480 14.92 1.33 11.25
CA ARG A 480 13.75 0.71 11.87
C ARG A 480 12.85 0.10 10.78
N GLY A 481 12.50 -1.18 10.91
CA GLY A 481 11.65 -1.87 9.94
C GLY A 481 12.14 -1.69 8.50
N CYS A 482 11.27 -1.17 7.64
CA CYS A 482 11.58 -0.92 6.23
C CYS A 482 12.47 0.29 5.97
N HIS A 483 12.71 1.16 6.95
CA HIS A 483 13.62 2.29 6.83
C HIS A 483 15.00 1.92 7.37
N ARG A 484 15.96 1.73 6.47
CA ARG A 484 17.33 1.35 6.84
C ARG A 484 18.34 2.34 6.30
N ARG A 485 19.15 2.89 7.22
CA ARG A 485 20.17 3.91 6.96
C ARG A 485 21.55 3.30 7.19
N ALA A 486 22.36 3.22 6.13
CA ALA A 486 23.76 2.74 6.25
C ALA A 486 24.61 3.65 7.16
N ASP A 487 24.33 4.94 7.17
CA ASP A 487 24.99 5.96 7.99
C ASP A 487 24.36 6.12 9.40
N ALA A 488 23.24 5.45 9.68
CA ALA A 488 22.57 5.40 10.99
C ALA A 488 21.93 4.01 11.20
N PRO A 489 22.73 2.95 11.40
CA PRO A 489 22.26 1.57 11.37
C PRO A 489 21.43 1.17 12.60
N ASP A 490 21.56 1.90 13.69
CA ASP A 490 20.94 1.55 14.96
C ASP A 490 19.48 2.05 15.04
N THR A 491 18.61 1.27 15.68
CA THR A 491 17.29 1.71 16.11
C THR A 491 17.43 2.54 17.40
N ARG A 492 16.76 3.69 17.44
CA ARG A 492 16.89 4.64 18.55
C ARG A 492 15.55 4.84 19.27
N PRO A 493 15.49 4.74 20.61
CA PRO A 493 14.24 4.91 21.36
C PRO A 493 13.56 6.27 21.13
N GLU A 494 14.32 7.36 21.03
CA GLU A 494 13.80 8.71 20.80
C GLU A 494 13.10 8.89 19.44
N TRP A 495 13.32 7.96 18.51
CA TRP A 495 12.67 7.91 17.21
C TRP A 495 11.46 6.95 17.15
N GLN A 496 11.02 6.43 18.30
CA GLN A 496 9.75 5.69 18.38
C GLN A 496 8.56 6.66 18.31
N VAL A 497 8.53 7.45 17.24
CA VAL A 497 7.53 8.48 16.94
C VAL A 497 7.19 8.43 15.45
N ARG A 498 6.01 8.88 15.06
CA ARG A 498 5.67 9.12 13.65
C ARG A 498 6.26 10.42 13.17
N LEU A 499 6.61 10.48 11.90
CA LEU A 499 6.93 11.73 11.20
C LEU A 499 5.74 12.15 10.36
N ALA A 500 5.09 13.24 10.74
CA ALA A 500 3.97 13.81 9.99
C ALA A 500 4.41 15.04 9.21
N HIS A 501 3.93 15.15 7.98
CA HIS A 501 4.26 16.21 7.04
C HIS A 501 2.98 16.89 6.53
N ARG A 502 3.01 18.21 6.38
CA ARG A 502 1.93 18.97 5.74
C ARG A 502 2.49 20.14 4.95
N ILE A 503 1.73 20.66 4.01
CA ILE A 503 2.04 21.93 3.34
C ILE A 503 1.42 23.06 4.15
N ASP A 504 2.22 24.06 4.56
CA ASP A 504 1.75 25.24 5.24
C ASP A 504 1.09 26.26 4.28
N ALA A 505 0.50 27.31 4.82
CA ALA A 505 -0.16 28.36 4.03
C ALA A 505 0.78 29.09 3.05
N SER A 506 2.10 29.01 3.26
CA SER A 506 3.14 29.57 2.39
C SER A 506 3.57 28.60 1.29
N GLY A 507 3.02 27.37 1.27
CA GLY A 507 3.37 26.32 0.31
C GLY A 507 4.62 25.53 0.68
N HIS A 508 5.16 25.66 1.89
CA HIS A 508 6.33 24.94 2.36
C HIS A 508 5.92 23.65 3.09
N LEU A 509 6.68 22.59 2.83
CA LEU A 509 6.54 21.33 3.57
C LEU A 509 7.06 21.52 5.01
N ARG A 510 6.22 21.17 6.00
CA ARG A 510 6.54 21.18 7.42
C ARG A 510 6.50 19.75 7.95
N THR A 511 7.49 19.44 8.77
CA THR A 511 7.61 18.14 9.43
C THR A 511 7.46 18.33 10.93
N ARG A 512 6.71 17.44 11.57
CA ARG A 512 6.60 17.34 13.03
C ARG A 512 6.63 15.89 13.47
N THR A 513 7.01 15.64 14.71
CA THR A 513 6.84 14.34 15.35
C THR A 513 5.45 14.20 15.95
N VAL A 514 4.88 13.00 15.86
CA VAL A 514 3.63 12.62 16.52
C VAL A 514 3.92 11.46 17.44
N GLN A 515 3.59 11.61 18.72
CA GLN A 515 3.75 10.54 19.70
C GLN A 515 2.79 9.40 19.37
N LEU A 516 3.22 8.17 19.60
CA LEU A 516 2.34 7.01 19.53
C LEU A 516 1.37 7.08 20.72
N THR A 517 0.12 6.75 20.50
CA THR A 517 -0.89 6.71 21.57
C THR A 517 -0.56 5.56 22.51
N ALA A 518 -0.39 5.85 23.79
CA ALA A 518 -0.25 4.80 24.79
C ALA A 518 -1.58 4.04 24.96
N PRO A 519 -1.57 2.72 25.20
CA PRO A 519 -2.79 1.97 25.44
C PRO A 519 -3.63 2.63 26.55
N GLY A 520 -4.90 2.93 26.27
CA GLY A 520 -5.85 3.48 27.25
C GLY A 520 -5.95 5.01 27.33
N THR A 521 -5.26 5.78 26.50
CA THR A 521 -5.47 7.23 26.39
C THR A 521 -6.52 7.54 25.31
N ASP A 522 -7.69 8.00 25.77
CA ASP A 522 -8.81 8.42 24.91
C ASP A 522 -8.39 9.58 23.99
N GLN A 523 -8.57 9.45 22.67
CA GLN A 523 -8.20 10.47 21.68
C GLN A 523 -9.13 11.72 21.69
N THR A 524 -9.99 11.88 22.67
CA THR A 524 -10.97 12.98 22.73
C THR A 524 -10.44 14.32 23.25
N GLN A 525 -9.14 14.45 23.55
CA GLN A 525 -8.55 15.72 23.98
C GLN A 525 -7.48 16.21 22.98
N GLY A 526 -7.87 17.03 22.02
CA GLY A 526 -6.89 17.76 21.21
C GLY A 526 -7.41 18.43 19.95
N VAL A 527 -8.63 18.97 19.97
CA VAL A 527 -9.03 20.01 18.98
C VAL A 527 -9.52 21.22 19.76
N ALA A 528 -8.61 22.11 20.06
CA ALA A 528 -8.89 23.49 20.46
C ALA A 528 -8.14 24.42 19.49
#